data_4125840d5551b241b6efe703ecd307e6
#
_entry.id   4125840d5551b241b6efe703ecd307e6
#
_cell.length_a   1.000
_cell.length_b   1.000
_cell.length_c   1.000
_cell.angle_alpha   90.00
_cell.angle_beta   90.00
_cell.angle_gamma   90.00
#
_symmetry.space_group_name_H-M   'P 1'
#
loop_
_entity.id
_entity.type
_entity.pdbx_description
1 polymer ?
#
loop_
_entity_poly.entity_id
_entity_poly.type
_entity_poly.pdbx_seq_one_letter_code
_entity_poly.pdbx_strand_id
1 'polypeptide(L)'
;MDQEIIKKISEYDYIAIYRHVNPDFDAFGSQLGMYDILKTTYPNKKVYVCGDFSSDLVDKYIVGIDYSKVDYSNDVLAIILDTANRERIDDDDYLKCKEIIKIDHHVVVDSYGDINYEDSSASSASQLVARLYKDNDELKISKDGAAALYLGIVGDTSRFLYRNTDERTFDACIALLKTGIDIVEIYNRIYLRS
;
A
#
# COMPACT_ATOMS: atom_id res chain seq x y z
N MET A 1 -5.95 15.70 5.69
CA MET A 1 -5.92 14.25 5.38
C MET A 1 -4.57 13.65 5.77
N ASP A 2 -3.46 13.95 5.10
CA ASP A 2 -2.16 13.30 5.35
C ASP A 2 -1.69 13.41 6.81
N GLN A 3 -1.73 14.60 7.38
CA GLN A 3 -1.38 14.81 8.79
C GLN A 3 -2.29 14.06 9.78
N GLU A 4 -3.54 13.85 9.40
CA GLU A 4 -4.49 13.06 10.19
C GLU A 4 -4.14 11.57 10.17
N ILE A 5 -3.78 11.04 8.99
CA ILE A 5 -3.32 9.66 8.81
C ILE A 5 -2.04 9.43 9.61
N ILE A 6 -1.05 10.31 9.47
CA ILE A 6 0.23 10.18 10.16
C ILE A 6 0.06 10.28 11.67
N LYS A 7 -0.76 11.22 12.14
CA LYS A 7 -1.11 11.32 13.55
C LYS A 7 -1.75 10.03 14.05
N LYS A 8 -2.72 9.49 13.31
CA LYS A 8 -3.39 8.23 13.69
C LYS A 8 -2.38 7.08 13.74
N ILE A 9 -1.51 6.93 12.75
CA ILE A 9 -0.43 5.94 12.73
C ILE A 9 0.46 6.08 13.97
N SER A 10 0.76 7.31 14.40
CA SER A 10 1.62 7.55 15.57
C SER A 10 1.02 7.06 16.89
N GLU A 11 -0.31 7.02 17.00
CA GLU A 11 -1.06 6.62 18.19
C GLU A 11 -1.06 5.11 18.46
N TYR A 12 -0.68 4.26 17.47
CA TYR A 12 -0.74 2.81 17.55
C TYR A 12 0.64 2.17 17.46
N ASP A 13 0.92 1.21 18.34
CA ASP A 13 2.13 0.38 18.28
C ASP A 13 1.95 -0.87 17.38
N TYR A 14 0.70 -1.29 17.16
CA TYR A 14 0.33 -2.45 16.37
C TYR A 14 -0.51 -2.01 15.16
N ILE A 15 -0.05 -2.37 13.96
CA ILE A 15 -0.69 -1.98 12.71
C ILE A 15 -0.82 -3.22 11.81
N ALA A 16 -2.01 -3.46 11.28
CA ALA A 16 -2.30 -4.53 10.33
C ALA A 16 -2.71 -3.94 8.98
N ILE A 17 -2.05 -4.34 7.91
CA ILE A 17 -2.26 -3.79 6.56
C ILE A 17 -2.98 -4.82 5.71
N TYR A 18 -4.16 -4.45 5.21
CA TYR A 18 -5.05 -5.28 4.39
C TYR A 18 -5.15 -4.73 2.97
N ARG A 19 -5.66 -5.55 2.08
CA ARG A 19 -5.96 -5.28 0.67
C ARG A 19 -7.17 -6.09 0.22
N HIS A 20 -7.55 -5.98 -1.06
CA HIS A 20 -8.67 -6.76 -1.59
C HIS A 20 -8.31 -8.22 -1.90
N VAL A 21 -9.34 -9.09 -1.98
CA VAL A 21 -9.23 -10.49 -2.46
C VAL A 21 -8.78 -10.53 -3.92
N ASN A 22 -8.08 -11.61 -4.32
CA ASN A 22 -7.51 -11.76 -5.66
C ASN A 22 -6.64 -10.55 -6.06
N PRO A 23 -5.60 -10.26 -5.29
CA PRO A 23 -4.83 -9.05 -5.42
C PRO A 23 -4.10 -8.96 -6.76
N ASP A 24 -4.09 -7.76 -7.31
CA ASP A 24 -3.27 -7.38 -8.46
C ASP A 24 -1.98 -6.66 -8.03
N PHE A 25 -1.30 -6.04 -9.00
CA PHE A 25 -0.04 -5.35 -8.71
C PHE A 25 -0.24 -4.10 -7.84
N ASP A 26 -1.39 -3.42 -7.91
CA ASP A 26 -1.63 -2.23 -7.08
C ASP A 26 -1.96 -2.61 -5.64
N ALA A 27 -2.79 -3.63 -5.44
CA ALA A 27 -3.10 -4.15 -4.12
C ALA A 27 -1.82 -4.60 -3.38
N PHE A 28 -0.94 -5.36 -4.04
CA PHE A 28 0.35 -5.74 -3.45
C PHE A 28 1.31 -4.57 -3.32
N GLY A 29 1.43 -3.75 -4.35
CA GLY A 29 2.35 -2.62 -4.38
C GLY A 29 2.08 -1.62 -3.27
N SER A 30 0.81 -1.23 -3.10
CA SER A 30 0.39 -0.32 -2.04
C SER A 30 0.58 -0.93 -0.65
N GLN A 31 0.22 -2.21 -0.45
CA GLN A 31 0.38 -2.92 0.81
C GLN A 31 1.84 -3.01 1.24
N LEU A 32 2.72 -3.47 0.34
CA LEU A 32 4.14 -3.65 0.64
C LEU A 32 4.87 -2.32 0.77
N GLY A 33 4.50 -1.32 -0.03
CA GLY A 33 5.04 0.02 0.08
C GLY A 33 4.68 0.68 1.41
N MET A 34 3.43 0.57 1.85
CA MET A 34 2.99 1.06 3.16
C MET A 34 3.70 0.32 4.29
N TYR A 35 3.83 -1.01 4.21
CA TYR A 35 4.58 -1.81 5.18
C TYR A 35 6.03 -1.31 5.31
N ASP A 36 6.71 -1.11 4.19
CA ASP A 36 8.10 -0.65 4.18
C ASP A 36 8.24 0.77 4.77
N ILE A 37 7.36 1.69 4.40
CA ILE A 37 7.32 3.04 4.97
C ILE A 37 7.20 2.97 6.50
N LEU A 38 6.27 2.17 7.00
CA LEU A 38 6.02 2.05 8.44
C LEU A 38 7.20 1.41 9.17
N LYS A 39 7.78 0.34 8.62
CA LYS A 39 8.94 -0.34 9.22
C LYS A 39 10.20 0.53 9.20
N THR A 40 10.40 1.29 8.13
CA THR A 40 11.59 2.13 7.97
C THR A 40 11.48 3.41 8.81
N THR A 41 10.27 3.98 8.92
CA THR A 41 10.02 5.20 9.69
C THR A 41 9.91 4.90 11.19
N TYR A 42 9.21 3.83 11.56
CA TYR A 42 8.88 3.46 12.94
C TYR A 42 9.34 2.04 13.27
N PRO A 43 10.65 1.78 13.39
CA PRO A 43 11.19 0.42 13.50
C PRO A 43 10.72 -0.37 14.74
N ASN A 44 10.22 0.32 15.75
CA ASN A 44 9.71 -0.30 16.98
C ASN A 44 8.25 -0.75 16.88
N LYS A 45 7.48 -0.25 15.89
CA LYS A 45 6.10 -0.66 15.70
C LYS A 45 6.01 -2.10 15.17
N LYS A 46 4.99 -2.81 15.61
CA LYS A 46 4.61 -4.14 15.10
C LYS A 46 3.69 -3.95 13.90
N VAL A 47 4.22 -4.16 12.71
CA VAL A 47 3.48 -4.01 11.45
C VAL A 47 3.31 -5.37 10.82
N TYR A 48 2.09 -5.71 10.48
CA TYR A 48 1.68 -6.99 9.90
C TYR A 48 1.13 -6.78 8.50
N VAL A 49 1.43 -7.70 7.60
CA VAL A 49 0.84 -7.77 6.27
C VAL A 49 -0.18 -8.90 6.28
N CYS A 50 -1.45 -8.58 5.95
CA CYS A 50 -2.59 -9.50 6.09
C CYS A 50 -3.17 -9.87 4.72
N GLY A 51 -3.87 -11.01 4.66
CA GLY A 51 -4.52 -11.55 3.47
C GLY A 51 -3.89 -12.84 2.96
N ASP A 52 -4.45 -13.40 1.88
CA ASP A 52 -3.95 -14.64 1.27
C ASP A 52 -2.71 -14.39 0.40
N PHE A 53 -1.64 -15.11 0.69
CA PHE A 53 -0.35 -15.04 -0.01
C PHE A 53 -0.09 -16.22 -0.94
N SER A 54 -1.12 -16.98 -1.29
CA SER A 54 -1.01 -18.15 -2.17
C SER A 54 -0.85 -17.81 -3.67
N SER A 55 -0.80 -16.53 -4.02
CA SER A 55 -0.71 -16.08 -5.41
C SER A 55 0.73 -16.16 -5.94
N ASP A 56 0.91 -16.56 -7.21
CA ASP A 56 2.21 -16.56 -7.91
C ASP A 56 2.90 -15.17 -7.96
N LEU A 57 2.14 -14.11 -7.73
CA LEU A 57 2.67 -12.75 -7.63
C LEU A 57 3.48 -12.56 -6.35
N VAL A 58 3.10 -13.24 -5.28
CA VAL A 58 3.71 -13.16 -3.95
C VAL A 58 5.15 -13.66 -3.97
N ASP A 59 5.39 -14.83 -4.55
CA ASP A 59 6.71 -15.48 -4.55
C ASP A 59 7.79 -14.63 -5.26
N LYS A 60 7.37 -13.76 -6.17
CA LYS A 60 8.29 -12.93 -6.96
C LYS A 60 8.71 -11.62 -6.26
N TYR A 61 7.90 -11.12 -5.33
CA TYR A 61 8.04 -9.75 -4.81
C TYR A 61 8.19 -9.68 -3.29
N ILE A 62 7.97 -10.78 -2.57
CA ILE A 62 7.93 -10.78 -1.11
C ILE A 62 9.08 -11.62 -0.55
N VAL A 63 10.24 -11.01 -0.44
CA VAL A 63 11.38 -11.57 0.29
C VAL A 63 11.49 -10.83 1.64
N GLY A 64 11.41 -11.58 2.74
CA GLY A 64 11.72 -11.04 4.07
C GLY A 64 10.56 -10.38 4.84
N ILE A 65 9.31 -10.58 4.42
CA ILE A 65 8.15 -10.15 5.19
C ILE A 65 7.83 -11.16 6.28
N ASP A 66 7.61 -10.66 7.49
CA ASP A 66 7.13 -11.47 8.59
C ASP A 66 5.61 -11.65 8.49
N TYR A 67 5.19 -12.85 8.15
CA TYR A 67 3.76 -13.26 8.10
C TYR A 67 3.28 -13.77 9.46
N SER A 68 3.83 -13.27 10.56
CA SER A 68 3.34 -13.62 11.88
C SER A 68 1.86 -13.20 12.03
N LYS A 69 1.11 -14.00 12.79
CA LYS A 69 -0.29 -13.67 13.06
C LYS A 69 -0.38 -12.41 13.90
N VAL A 70 -1.35 -11.55 13.53
CA VAL A 70 -1.66 -10.33 14.27
C VAL A 70 -2.08 -10.67 15.70
N ASP A 71 -1.51 -9.97 16.67
CA ASP A 71 -1.89 -10.09 18.07
C ASP A 71 -3.01 -9.10 18.42
N TYR A 72 -4.25 -9.53 18.23
CA TYR A 72 -5.45 -8.75 18.52
C TYR A 72 -5.78 -8.61 20.02
N SER A 73 -4.93 -9.08 20.93
CA SER A 73 -5.05 -8.74 22.36
C SER A 73 -4.63 -7.29 22.65
N ASN A 74 -3.99 -6.63 21.69
CA ASN A 74 -3.60 -5.24 21.73
C ASN A 74 -4.57 -4.36 20.91
N ASP A 75 -4.46 -3.04 21.09
CA ASP A 75 -5.14 -2.08 20.22
C ASP A 75 -4.44 -2.05 18.86
N VAL A 76 -5.06 -2.61 17.82
CA VAL A 76 -4.53 -2.70 16.45
C VAL A 76 -5.23 -1.68 15.56
N LEU A 77 -4.44 -0.94 14.77
CA LEU A 77 -4.93 -0.10 13.68
C LEU A 77 -4.95 -0.92 12.39
N ALA A 78 -6.09 -0.98 11.70
CA ALA A 78 -6.15 -1.49 10.34
C ALA A 78 -5.83 -0.38 9.34
N ILE A 79 -4.96 -0.65 8.36
CA ILE A 79 -4.82 0.17 7.16
C ILE A 79 -5.24 -0.69 5.97
N ILE A 80 -6.34 -0.31 5.32
CA ILE A 80 -6.92 -1.07 4.21
C ILE A 80 -6.68 -0.30 2.93
N LEU A 81 -5.99 -0.94 2.00
CA LEU A 81 -5.49 -0.35 0.77
C LEU A 81 -6.23 -0.94 -0.44
N ASP A 82 -6.46 -0.11 -1.45
CA ASP A 82 -6.96 -0.54 -2.75
C ASP A 82 -8.23 -1.40 -2.67
N THR A 83 -9.19 -1.02 -1.81
CA THR A 83 -10.39 -1.84 -1.58
C THR A 83 -11.65 -0.97 -1.54
N ALA A 84 -12.46 -1.03 -2.59
CA ALA A 84 -13.62 -0.18 -2.77
C ALA A 84 -14.70 -0.40 -1.71
N ASN A 85 -14.96 -1.65 -1.31
CA ASN A 85 -16.01 -2.03 -0.36
C ASN A 85 -15.55 -3.15 0.57
N ARG A 86 -16.26 -3.30 1.70
CA ARG A 86 -15.92 -4.26 2.77
C ARG A 86 -15.89 -5.70 2.32
N GLU A 87 -16.79 -6.10 1.42
CA GLU A 87 -16.93 -7.48 0.97
C GLU A 87 -15.73 -7.97 0.17
N ARG A 88 -14.89 -7.03 -0.28
CA ARG A 88 -13.67 -7.34 -1.00
C ARG A 88 -12.41 -7.37 -0.13
N ILE A 89 -12.50 -7.00 1.13
CA ILE A 89 -11.32 -7.05 2.02
C ILE A 89 -10.90 -8.52 2.18
N ASP A 90 -9.61 -8.77 1.96
CA ASP A 90 -9.04 -10.10 2.11
C ASP A 90 -8.70 -10.35 3.58
N ASP A 91 -9.43 -11.26 4.22
CA ASP A 91 -9.40 -11.57 5.65
C ASP A 91 -10.33 -10.69 6.53
N ASP A 92 -11.35 -11.30 7.11
CA ASP A 92 -12.34 -10.67 7.99
C ASP A 92 -11.76 -10.26 9.37
N ASP A 93 -10.53 -10.63 9.67
CA ASP A 93 -9.88 -10.31 10.94
C ASP A 93 -9.66 -8.80 11.13
N TYR A 94 -9.77 -7.98 10.07
CA TYR A 94 -9.78 -6.52 10.19
C TYR A 94 -10.88 -6.00 11.12
N LEU A 95 -11.98 -6.75 11.28
CA LEU A 95 -13.09 -6.43 12.20
C LEU A 95 -12.67 -6.49 13.68
N LYS A 96 -11.53 -7.10 14.01
CA LYS A 96 -10.96 -7.14 15.36
C LYS A 96 -10.09 -5.91 15.65
N CYS A 97 -9.78 -5.11 14.64
CA CYS A 97 -9.01 -3.89 14.80
C CYS A 97 -9.85 -2.80 15.45
N LYS A 98 -9.19 -1.91 16.17
CA LYS A 98 -9.85 -0.86 16.96
C LYS A 98 -10.33 0.31 16.09
N GLU A 99 -9.55 0.68 15.09
CA GLU A 99 -9.85 1.74 14.13
C GLU A 99 -9.34 1.34 12.74
N ILE A 100 -9.91 1.94 11.71
CA ILE A 100 -9.63 1.63 10.32
C ILE A 100 -9.26 2.91 9.56
N ILE A 101 -8.13 2.88 8.86
CA ILE A 101 -7.79 3.85 7.79
C ILE A 101 -8.03 3.17 6.46
N LYS A 102 -8.86 3.76 5.60
CA LYS A 102 -9.02 3.36 4.20
C LYS A 102 -8.20 4.29 3.32
N ILE A 103 -7.39 3.73 2.40
CA ILE A 103 -6.69 4.48 1.33
C ILE A 103 -7.03 3.82 0.00
N ASP A 104 -7.80 4.49 -0.84
CA ASP A 104 -8.41 3.89 -2.01
C ASP A 104 -8.57 4.89 -3.17
N HIS A 105 -8.42 4.41 -4.41
CA HIS A 105 -8.57 5.21 -5.62
C HIS A 105 -9.81 4.85 -6.45
N HIS A 106 -10.59 3.89 -6.01
CA HIS A 106 -11.83 3.51 -6.70
C HIS A 106 -12.92 4.57 -6.57
N VAL A 107 -13.94 4.49 -7.43
CA VAL A 107 -15.17 5.27 -7.25
C VAL A 107 -15.76 4.93 -5.87
N VAL A 108 -16.05 5.97 -5.10
CA VAL A 108 -16.51 5.81 -3.72
C VAL A 108 -17.88 5.12 -3.70
N VAL A 109 -17.94 3.96 -3.06
CA VAL A 109 -19.17 3.18 -2.86
C VAL A 109 -19.42 2.84 -1.40
N ASP A 110 -18.38 2.73 -0.58
CA ASP A 110 -18.43 2.42 0.84
C ASP A 110 -17.24 3.05 1.58
N SER A 111 -17.48 4.15 2.28
CA SER A 111 -16.48 4.83 3.11
C SER A 111 -16.48 4.20 4.52
N TYR A 112 -15.92 3.00 4.63
CA TYR A 112 -15.97 2.17 5.84
C TYR A 112 -14.88 2.45 6.88
N GLY A 113 -13.90 3.29 6.58
CA GLY A 113 -12.85 3.67 7.51
C GLY A 113 -13.31 4.71 8.52
N ASP A 114 -12.67 4.76 9.69
CA ASP A 114 -12.75 5.90 10.60
C ASP A 114 -12.07 7.12 9.96
N ILE A 115 -11.02 6.88 9.16
CA ILE A 115 -10.40 7.85 8.26
C ILE A 115 -10.45 7.28 6.84
N ASN A 116 -10.98 8.05 5.89
CA ASN A 116 -11.09 7.65 4.48
C ASN A 116 -10.29 8.61 3.60
N TYR A 117 -9.17 8.14 3.05
CA TYR A 117 -8.41 8.83 2.02
C TYR A 117 -8.77 8.25 0.66
N GLU A 118 -9.80 8.81 0.05
CA GLU A 118 -10.39 8.35 -1.21
C GLU A 118 -10.18 9.40 -2.29
N ASP A 119 -9.48 9.04 -3.37
CA ASP A 119 -9.27 9.92 -4.54
C ASP A 119 -9.43 9.13 -5.84
N SER A 120 -10.64 9.12 -6.38
CA SER A 120 -10.97 8.41 -7.63
C SER A 120 -10.33 9.03 -8.88
N SER A 121 -9.64 10.13 -8.76
CA SER A 121 -8.84 10.74 -9.82
C SER A 121 -7.38 10.30 -9.81
N ALA A 122 -6.94 9.61 -8.73
CA ALA A 122 -5.61 9.02 -8.69
C ALA A 122 -5.53 7.77 -9.59
N SER A 123 -4.35 7.49 -10.11
CA SER A 123 -4.16 6.36 -11.03
C SER A 123 -4.13 5.01 -10.32
N SER A 124 -3.83 4.99 -9.00
CA SER A 124 -3.69 3.77 -8.20
C SER A 124 -3.63 4.11 -6.71
N ALA A 125 -3.90 3.13 -5.84
CA ALA A 125 -3.67 3.26 -4.39
C ALA A 125 -2.17 3.40 -4.07
N SER A 126 -1.30 2.76 -4.84
CA SER A 126 0.16 2.93 -4.76
C SER A 126 0.59 4.37 -5.03
N GLN A 127 -0.08 5.09 -5.95
CA GLN A 127 0.15 6.53 -6.14
C GLN A 127 -0.21 7.32 -4.88
N LEU A 128 -1.33 7.00 -4.22
CA LEU A 128 -1.75 7.70 -3.00
C LEU A 128 -0.75 7.47 -1.85
N VAL A 129 -0.27 6.24 -1.68
CA VAL A 129 0.77 5.92 -0.69
C VAL A 129 2.10 6.61 -1.02
N ALA A 130 2.50 6.65 -2.30
CA ALA A 130 3.71 7.35 -2.73
C ALA A 130 3.60 8.88 -2.50
N ARG A 131 2.42 9.46 -2.68
CA ARG A 131 2.16 10.88 -2.35
C ARG A 131 2.25 11.13 -0.85
N LEU A 132 1.65 10.24 -0.03
CA LEU A 132 1.75 10.33 1.42
C LEU A 132 3.22 10.35 1.86
N TYR A 133 4.06 9.48 1.31
CA TYR A 133 5.50 9.47 1.54
C TYR A 133 6.17 10.76 1.08
N LYS A 134 5.91 11.20 -0.15
CA LYS A 134 6.56 12.36 -0.77
C LYS A 134 6.25 13.68 -0.03
N ASP A 135 4.99 13.83 0.40
CA ASP A 135 4.49 15.08 0.97
C ASP A 135 4.72 15.19 2.50
N ASN A 136 5.43 14.19 3.09
CA ASN A 136 5.74 14.18 4.52
C ASN A 136 7.21 13.81 4.77
N ASP A 137 8.03 14.79 5.07
CA ASP A 137 9.49 14.67 5.25
C ASP A 137 9.91 13.70 6.37
N GLU A 138 9.01 13.40 7.31
CA GLU A 138 9.27 12.45 8.39
C GLU A 138 9.23 10.99 7.94
N LEU A 139 8.50 10.69 6.86
CA LEU A 139 8.36 9.34 6.34
C LEU A 139 9.62 8.93 5.57
N LYS A 140 10.01 7.68 5.75
CA LYS A 140 11.15 7.06 5.08
C LYS A 140 10.69 5.82 4.33
N ILE A 141 11.29 5.56 3.21
CA ILE A 141 11.05 4.37 2.40
C ILE A 141 12.38 3.76 1.96
N SER A 142 12.47 2.45 1.95
CA SER A 142 13.61 1.75 1.36
C SER A 142 13.47 1.66 -0.17
N LYS A 143 14.54 1.20 -0.83
CA LYS A 143 14.51 0.91 -2.26
C LYS A 143 13.47 -0.15 -2.62
N ASP A 144 13.29 -1.16 -1.77
CA ASP A 144 12.33 -2.26 -2.02
C ASP A 144 10.88 -1.78 -1.87
N GLY A 145 10.57 -0.98 -0.85
CA GLY A 145 9.26 -0.37 -0.69
C GLY A 145 8.92 0.58 -1.85
N ALA A 146 9.89 1.39 -2.29
CA ALA A 146 9.71 2.26 -3.45
C ALA A 146 9.49 1.46 -4.75
N ALA A 147 10.17 0.32 -4.92
CA ALA A 147 9.97 -0.57 -6.05
C ALA A 147 8.58 -1.21 -6.04
N ALA A 148 8.06 -1.58 -4.85
CA ALA A 148 6.71 -2.10 -4.71
C ALA A 148 5.65 -1.07 -5.11
N LEU A 149 5.76 0.18 -4.63
CA LEU A 149 4.84 1.26 -5.04
C LEU A 149 4.92 1.55 -6.54
N TYR A 150 6.13 1.59 -7.10
CA TYR A 150 6.29 1.81 -8.53
C TYR A 150 5.66 0.68 -9.36
N LEU A 151 5.81 -0.57 -8.90
CA LEU A 151 5.16 -1.75 -9.50
C LEU A 151 3.64 -1.59 -9.55
N GLY A 152 3.01 -1.19 -8.43
CA GLY A 152 1.57 -0.95 -8.36
C GLY A 152 1.12 0.13 -9.34
N ILE A 153 1.79 1.27 -9.38
CA ILE A 153 1.49 2.35 -10.32
C ILE A 153 1.58 1.86 -11.78
N VAL A 154 2.63 1.13 -12.14
CA VAL A 154 2.82 0.58 -13.50
C VAL A 154 1.72 -0.42 -13.85
N GLY A 155 1.33 -1.27 -12.91
CA GLY A 155 0.26 -2.25 -13.09
C GLY A 155 -1.06 -1.60 -13.42
N ASP A 156 -1.48 -0.68 -12.58
CA ASP A 156 -2.82 -0.08 -12.65
C ASP A 156 -2.97 1.01 -13.72
N THR A 157 -1.86 1.56 -14.19
CA THR A 157 -1.82 2.50 -15.32
C THR A 157 -1.62 1.80 -16.68
N SER A 158 -1.53 0.47 -16.71
CA SER A 158 -1.09 -0.26 -17.92
C SER A 158 0.16 0.37 -18.54
N ARG A 159 1.18 0.59 -17.74
CA ARG A 159 2.45 1.24 -18.15
C ARG A 159 2.28 2.68 -18.60
N PHE A 160 1.48 3.42 -17.83
CA PHE A 160 1.19 4.84 -18.09
C PHE A 160 0.35 5.11 -19.37
N LEU A 161 -0.40 4.10 -19.85
CA LEU A 161 -1.21 4.21 -21.06
C LEU A 161 -2.69 4.53 -20.78
N TYR A 162 -3.13 4.44 -19.53
CA TYR A 162 -4.51 4.76 -19.17
C TYR A 162 -4.71 6.28 -18.97
N ARG A 163 -5.95 6.74 -19.19
CA ARG A 163 -6.31 8.16 -19.16
C ARG A 163 -6.22 8.81 -17.78
N ASN A 164 -6.24 8.02 -16.72
CA ASN A 164 -6.05 8.48 -15.34
C ASN A 164 -4.57 8.71 -14.98
N THR A 165 -3.65 8.50 -15.92
CA THR A 165 -2.23 8.85 -15.78
C THR A 165 -2.05 10.33 -16.06
N ASP A 166 -1.66 11.09 -15.05
CA ASP A 166 -1.47 12.54 -15.13
C ASP A 166 -0.12 12.97 -14.49
N GLU A 167 0.08 14.28 -14.35
CA GLU A 167 1.29 14.83 -13.74
C GLU A 167 1.51 14.37 -12.31
N ARG A 168 0.44 14.10 -11.54
CA ARG A 168 0.54 13.63 -10.15
C ARG A 168 1.08 12.20 -10.09
N THR A 169 0.73 11.38 -11.08
CA THR A 169 1.26 10.02 -11.23
C THR A 169 2.77 10.07 -11.46
N PHE A 170 3.23 10.91 -12.39
CA PHE A 170 4.67 11.06 -12.66
C PHE A 170 5.42 11.70 -11.51
N ASP A 171 4.83 12.65 -10.81
CA ASP A 171 5.43 13.27 -9.62
C ASP A 171 5.66 12.25 -8.50
N ALA A 172 4.68 11.37 -8.25
CA ALA A 172 4.85 10.23 -7.34
C ALA A 172 5.99 9.31 -7.81
N CYS A 173 6.02 8.95 -9.10
CA CYS A 173 7.10 8.13 -9.67
C CYS A 173 8.48 8.78 -9.53
N ILE A 174 8.59 10.10 -9.70
CA ILE A 174 9.87 10.85 -9.52
C ILE A 174 10.35 10.70 -8.07
N ALA A 175 9.47 10.80 -7.08
CA ALA A 175 9.85 10.59 -5.69
C ALA A 175 10.41 9.18 -5.44
N LEU A 176 9.76 8.16 -6.02
CA LEU A 176 10.21 6.78 -5.92
C LEU A 176 11.55 6.55 -6.65
N LEU A 177 11.73 7.12 -7.85
CA LEU A 177 12.98 7.02 -8.62
C LEU A 177 14.19 7.61 -7.87
N LYS A 178 14.00 8.65 -7.06
CA LYS A 178 15.06 9.24 -6.24
C LYS A 178 15.65 8.27 -5.20
N THR A 179 14.94 7.20 -4.86
CA THR A 179 15.46 6.14 -3.98
C THR A 179 16.46 5.21 -4.67
N GLY A 180 16.58 5.31 -6.01
CA GLY A 180 17.50 4.51 -6.82
C GLY A 180 16.95 3.14 -7.24
N ILE A 181 15.63 2.99 -7.35
CA ILE A 181 15.01 1.77 -7.92
C ILE A 181 15.48 1.53 -9.35
N ASP A 182 15.58 0.25 -9.72
CA ASP A 182 15.85 -0.17 -11.09
C ASP A 182 14.54 -0.49 -11.82
N ILE A 183 14.07 0.47 -12.62
CA ILE A 183 12.81 0.30 -13.36
C ILE A 183 12.90 -0.81 -14.41
N VAL A 184 14.07 -1.08 -14.97
CA VAL A 184 14.24 -2.16 -15.95
C VAL A 184 14.05 -3.51 -15.26
N GLU A 185 14.62 -3.68 -14.07
CA GLU A 185 14.41 -4.89 -13.27
C GLU A 185 12.93 -5.06 -12.91
N ILE A 186 12.22 -4.00 -12.50
CA ILE A 186 10.79 -4.05 -12.19
C ILE A 186 9.99 -4.50 -13.41
N TYR A 187 10.23 -3.89 -14.59
CA TYR A 187 9.55 -4.29 -15.83
C TYR A 187 9.85 -5.74 -16.22
N ASN A 188 11.09 -6.18 -16.07
CA ASN A 188 11.49 -7.55 -16.37
C ASN A 188 10.75 -8.55 -15.47
N ARG A 189 10.58 -8.26 -14.19
CA ARG A 189 9.81 -9.11 -13.27
C ARG A 189 8.33 -9.22 -13.64
N ILE A 190 7.73 -8.13 -14.16
CA ILE A 190 6.30 -8.11 -14.54
C ILE A 190 6.07 -8.84 -15.87
N TYR A 191 6.91 -8.62 -16.87
CA TYR A 191 6.60 -8.91 -18.27
C TYR A 191 7.50 -9.98 -18.92
N LEU A 192 8.65 -10.30 -18.37
CA LEU A 192 9.42 -11.44 -18.88
C LEU A 192 8.75 -12.74 -18.43
N ARG A 193 8.14 -13.42 -19.39
CA ARG A 193 7.73 -14.81 -19.24
C ARG A 193 8.99 -15.66 -19.06
N SER A 194 9.05 -16.40 -17.95
CA SER A 194 10.00 -17.49 -17.74
C SER A 194 9.78 -18.61 -18.78
#